data_ff2004d3d105c4c6f2ae2a633022b015
#
_entry.id   ff2004d3d105c4c6f2ae2a633022b015
#
_cell.length_a   1.000
_cell.length_b   1.000
_cell.length_c   1.000
_cell.angle_alpha   90.00
_cell.angle_beta   90.00
_cell.angle_gamma   90.00
#
_symmetry.space_group_name_H-M   'P 1'
#
loop_
_entity.id
_entity.type
_entity.pdbx_description
1 polymer ?
#
loop_
_entity_poly.entity_id
_entity_poly.type
_entity_poly.pdbx_seq_one_letter_code
_entity_poly.pdbx_strand_id
1 'polypeptide(L)'
;MERLTLDEILKLVNEAATQMELDNCKECSENYKQIAEYLEELKSYKGLEEQGLLVRLPVKIGDDIYKITSKANYDLNVLNGYKANNRVYHQKVYSIVFSQSGWFVQCDKDSIYAPNVICVDVEYGTTWFLTHEEAEKKLEEMKK
;
A
#
# COMPACT_ATOMS: atom_id res chain seq x y z
N MET A 1 -10.81 28.93 8.87
CA MET A 1 -11.26 28.07 9.98
C MET A 1 -10.07 27.15 10.33
N GLU A 2 -9.59 27.19 11.52
CA GLU A 2 -8.48 26.33 11.97
C GLU A 2 -8.98 24.89 12.11
N ARG A 3 -8.14 23.93 11.66
CA ARG A 3 -8.53 22.50 11.65
C ARG A 3 -8.29 21.92 13.05
N LEU A 4 -9.32 21.35 13.66
CA LEU A 4 -9.22 20.72 14.98
C LEU A 4 -8.22 19.54 14.95
N THR A 5 -7.49 19.40 16.03
CA THR A 5 -6.63 18.24 16.30
C THR A 5 -7.48 17.02 16.66
N LEU A 6 -6.89 15.82 16.56
CA LEU A 6 -7.59 14.59 16.93
C LEU A 6 -7.98 14.58 18.43
N ASP A 7 -7.15 15.15 19.31
CA ASP A 7 -7.43 15.25 20.75
C ASP A 7 -8.60 16.18 21.04
N GLU A 8 -8.69 17.32 20.32
CA GLU A 8 -9.82 18.24 20.46
C GLU A 8 -11.13 17.61 19.97
N ILE A 9 -11.08 16.84 18.86
CA ILE A 9 -12.25 16.12 18.35
C ILE A 9 -12.69 15.04 19.35
N LEU A 10 -11.75 14.27 19.89
CA LEU A 10 -12.04 13.22 20.87
C LEU A 10 -12.70 13.79 22.12
N LYS A 11 -12.21 14.94 22.61
CA LYS A 11 -12.80 15.65 23.74
C LYS A 11 -14.26 16.04 23.45
N LEU A 12 -14.52 16.65 22.30
CA LEU A 12 -15.88 17.06 21.91
C LEU A 12 -16.84 15.87 21.80
N VAL A 13 -16.39 14.74 21.25
CA VAL A 13 -17.19 13.52 21.13
C VAL A 13 -17.54 12.94 22.50
N ASN A 14 -16.60 12.91 23.46
CA ASN A 14 -16.86 12.44 24.81
C ASN A 14 -17.80 13.40 25.59
N GLU A 15 -17.67 14.69 25.41
CA GLU A 15 -18.61 15.68 25.97
C GLU A 15 -20.02 15.48 25.41
N ALA A 16 -20.15 15.23 24.09
CA ALA A 16 -21.44 14.93 23.46
C ALA A 16 -22.05 13.63 23.98
N ALA A 17 -21.25 12.56 24.15
CA ALA A 17 -21.73 11.31 24.73
C ALA A 17 -22.33 11.52 26.12
N THR A 18 -21.64 12.30 26.97
CA THR A 18 -22.11 12.61 28.33
C THR A 18 -23.40 13.43 28.29
N GLN A 19 -23.50 14.42 27.42
CA GLN A 19 -24.71 15.22 27.28
C GLN A 19 -25.90 14.38 26.84
N MET A 20 -25.70 13.44 25.90
CA MET A 20 -26.75 12.54 25.43
C MET A 20 -27.24 11.59 26.55
N GLU A 21 -26.38 11.21 27.49
CA GLU A 21 -26.81 10.45 28.68
C GLU A 21 -27.72 11.29 29.58
N LEU A 22 -27.36 12.55 29.84
CA LEU A 22 -28.16 13.47 30.63
C LEU A 22 -29.54 13.74 29.99
N ASP A 23 -29.58 13.77 28.66
CA ASP A 23 -30.82 13.96 27.90
C ASP A 23 -31.64 12.66 27.72
N ASN A 24 -31.23 11.57 28.41
CA ASN A 24 -31.84 10.23 28.33
C ASN A 24 -31.88 9.60 26.90
N CYS A 25 -31.01 10.04 25.98
CA CYS A 25 -30.85 9.41 24.67
C CYS A 25 -29.75 8.35 24.70
N LYS A 26 -30.05 7.15 25.21
CA LYS A 26 -29.08 6.05 25.36
C LYS A 26 -28.43 5.66 24.04
N GLU A 27 -29.24 5.50 22.99
CA GLU A 27 -28.73 5.12 21.66
C GLU A 27 -27.75 6.19 21.12
N CYS A 28 -28.05 7.48 21.30
CA CYS A 28 -27.16 8.56 20.89
C CYS A 28 -25.84 8.52 21.67
N SER A 29 -25.92 8.31 23.00
CA SER A 29 -24.73 8.21 23.85
C SER A 29 -23.86 7.02 23.45
N GLU A 30 -24.45 5.84 23.19
CA GLU A 30 -23.70 4.66 22.74
C GLU A 30 -23.00 4.90 21.39
N ASN A 31 -23.67 5.56 20.45
CA ASN A 31 -23.08 5.91 19.16
C ASN A 31 -21.87 6.86 19.32
N TYR A 32 -21.97 7.87 20.17
CA TYR A 32 -20.84 8.78 20.44
C TYR A 32 -19.69 8.05 21.14
N LYS A 33 -19.96 7.12 22.07
CA LYS A 33 -18.93 6.31 22.71
C LYS A 33 -18.19 5.43 21.68
N GLN A 34 -18.92 4.82 20.76
CA GLN A 34 -18.32 4.04 19.68
C GLN A 34 -17.43 4.90 18.76
N ILE A 35 -17.86 6.12 18.46
CA ILE A 35 -17.04 7.08 17.70
C ILE A 35 -15.75 7.42 18.48
N ALA A 36 -15.85 7.64 19.80
CA ALA A 36 -14.68 7.91 20.63
C ALA A 36 -13.67 6.74 20.60
N GLU A 37 -14.13 5.49 20.69
CA GLU A 37 -13.30 4.30 20.61
C GLU A 37 -12.54 4.24 19.26
N TYR A 38 -13.22 4.49 18.13
CA TYR A 38 -12.57 4.53 16.82
C TYR A 38 -11.54 5.67 16.70
N LEU A 39 -11.79 6.82 17.32
CA LEU A 39 -10.84 7.92 17.32
C LEU A 39 -9.61 7.62 18.18
N GLU A 40 -9.75 6.93 19.30
CA GLU A 40 -8.64 6.45 20.11
C GLU A 40 -7.79 5.42 19.38
N GLU A 41 -8.44 4.49 18.68
CA GLU A 41 -7.75 3.51 17.83
C GLU A 41 -6.96 4.23 16.72
N LEU A 42 -7.57 5.20 16.02
CA LEU A 42 -6.91 6.00 15.01
C LEU A 42 -5.70 6.77 15.57
N LYS A 43 -5.82 7.30 16.80
CA LYS A 43 -4.72 7.98 17.48
C LYS A 43 -3.57 7.03 17.77
N SER A 44 -3.88 5.80 18.20
CA SER A 44 -2.88 4.74 18.40
C SER A 44 -2.13 4.42 17.12
N TYR A 45 -2.83 4.21 16.00
CA TYR A 45 -2.19 3.96 14.70
C TYR A 45 -1.30 5.12 14.24
N LYS A 46 -1.74 6.37 14.42
CA LYS A 46 -0.90 7.53 14.10
C LYS A 46 0.36 7.58 14.97
N GLY A 47 0.23 7.28 16.25
CA GLY A 47 1.39 7.21 17.15
C GLY A 47 2.40 6.13 16.73
N LEU A 48 1.93 4.97 16.29
CA LEU A 48 2.80 3.91 15.75
C LEU A 48 3.48 4.33 14.44
N GLU A 49 2.77 5.03 13.56
CA GLU A 49 3.32 5.56 12.29
C GLU A 49 4.42 6.60 12.56
N GLU A 50 4.19 7.54 13.46
CA GLU A 50 5.16 8.58 13.86
C GLU A 50 6.43 7.99 14.51
N GLN A 51 6.29 6.87 15.23
CA GLN A 51 7.41 6.11 15.80
C GLN A 51 8.12 5.21 14.79
N GLY A 52 7.64 5.14 13.55
CA GLY A 52 8.18 4.23 12.53
C GLY A 52 7.89 2.74 12.77
N LEU A 53 6.96 2.43 13.69
CA LEU A 53 6.54 1.06 14.02
C LEU A 53 5.41 0.56 13.11
N LEU A 54 4.79 1.45 12.35
CA LEU A 54 3.77 1.12 11.36
C LEU A 54 4.29 1.43 9.95
N VAL A 55 4.40 0.41 9.13
CA VAL A 55 4.80 0.54 7.72
C VAL A 55 3.57 0.35 6.83
N ARG A 56 3.25 1.38 6.04
CA ARG A 56 2.21 1.28 5.01
C ARG A 56 2.82 0.71 3.74
N LEU A 57 2.40 -0.48 3.39
CA LEU A 57 2.81 -1.11 2.14
C LEU A 57 1.78 -0.85 1.05
N PRO A 58 2.20 -0.57 -0.19
CA PRO A 58 1.28 -0.44 -1.32
C PRO A 58 0.70 -1.78 -1.78
N VAL A 59 1.30 -2.90 -1.33
CA VAL A 59 0.95 -4.26 -1.75
C VAL A 59 0.85 -5.20 -0.56
N LYS A 60 0.13 -6.30 -0.75
CA LYS A 60 0.08 -7.47 0.15
C LYS A 60 0.46 -8.74 -0.60
N ILE A 61 0.73 -9.81 0.13
CA ILE A 61 0.98 -11.14 -0.45
C ILE A 61 -0.26 -11.58 -1.24
N GLY A 62 -0.04 -12.03 -2.47
CA GLY A 62 -1.08 -12.46 -3.40
C GLY A 62 -1.56 -11.37 -4.36
N ASP A 63 -1.14 -10.11 -4.19
CA ASP A 63 -1.47 -9.06 -5.15
C ASP A 63 -0.74 -9.26 -6.47
N ASP A 64 -1.37 -8.80 -7.54
CA ASP A 64 -0.76 -8.74 -8.87
C ASP A 64 0.04 -7.44 -8.99
N ILE A 65 1.23 -7.55 -9.59
CA ILE A 65 2.07 -6.40 -9.93
C ILE A 65 2.58 -6.51 -11.35
N TYR A 66 2.97 -5.38 -11.92
CA TYR A 66 3.41 -5.24 -13.30
C TYR A 66 4.79 -4.59 -13.34
N LYS A 67 5.80 -5.35 -13.74
CA LYS A 67 7.20 -4.89 -13.79
C LYS A 67 7.64 -4.59 -15.21
N ILE A 68 8.21 -3.40 -15.43
CA ILE A 68 8.87 -3.03 -16.68
C ILE A 68 10.30 -3.59 -16.64
N THR A 69 10.64 -4.45 -17.60
CA THR A 69 12.01 -4.93 -17.78
C THR A 69 12.82 -4.02 -18.70
N SER A 70 14.14 -4.00 -18.52
CA SER A 70 15.02 -3.31 -19.43
C SER A 70 14.94 -3.93 -20.85
N LYS A 71 15.25 -3.13 -21.89
CA LYS A 71 15.27 -3.63 -23.26
C LYS A 71 16.25 -4.80 -23.40
N ALA A 72 17.43 -4.70 -22.82
CA ALA A 72 18.46 -5.74 -22.88
C ALA A 72 17.97 -7.07 -22.28
N ASN A 73 17.34 -7.02 -21.10
CA ASN A 73 16.78 -8.22 -20.46
C ASN A 73 15.61 -8.80 -21.26
N TYR A 74 14.77 -7.95 -21.85
CA TYR A 74 13.69 -8.40 -22.72
C TYR A 74 14.24 -9.14 -23.95
N ASP A 75 15.21 -8.55 -24.66
CA ASP A 75 15.84 -9.14 -25.84
C ASP A 75 16.51 -10.48 -25.50
N LEU A 76 17.19 -10.56 -24.34
CA LEU A 76 17.79 -11.80 -23.83
C LEU A 76 16.75 -12.89 -23.55
N ASN A 77 15.63 -12.52 -22.92
CA ASN A 77 14.53 -13.45 -22.65
C ASN A 77 13.91 -14.00 -23.93
N VAL A 78 13.71 -13.14 -24.94
CA VAL A 78 13.21 -13.56 -26.25
C VAL A 78 14.20 -14.53 -26.92
N LEU A 79 15.50 -14.25 -26.87
CA LEU A 79 16.55 -15.15 -27.40
C LEU A 79 16.55 -16.51 -26.70
N ASN A 80 16.25 -16.54 -25.39
CA ASN A 80 16.14 -17.78 -24.61
C ASN A 80 14.80 -18.52 -24.79
N GLY A 81 13.96 -18.05 -25.71
CA GLY A 81 12.70 -18.71 -26.06
C GLY A 81 11.51 -18.36 -25.13
N TYR A 82 11.66 -17.38 -24.24
CA TYR A 82 10.55 -16.90 -23.43
C TYR A 82 9.58 -16.07 -24.29
N LYS A 83 8.31 -16.45 -24.30
CA LYS A 83 7.26 -15.73 -25.03
C LYS A 83 6.80 -14.53 -24.21
N ALA A 84 7.43 -13.39 -24.38
CA ALA A 84 6.96 -12.12 -23.83
C ALA A 84 6.38 -11.25 -24.95
N ASN A 85 5.15 -10.78 -24.79
CA ASN A 85 4.50 -9.93 -25.79
C ASN A 85 4.98 -8.49 -25.75
N ASN A 86 5.45 -8.03 -24.59
CA ASN A 86 5.99 -6.70 -24.37
C ASN A 86 7.00 -6.71 -23.21
N ARG A 87 7.48 -5.53 -22.80
CA ARG A 87 8.42 -5.35 -21.70
C ARG A 87 7.76 -5.28 -20.33
N VAL A 88 6.44 -5.34 -20.25
CA VAL A 88 5.67 -5.33 -18.99
C VAL A 88 5.37 -6.78 -18.61
N TYR A 89 5.91 -7.22 -17.48
CA TYR A 89 5.69 -8.57 -16.95
C TYR A 89 4.69 -8.54 -15.81
N HIS A 90 3.65 -9.34 -15.94
CA HIS A 90 2.73 -9.65 -14.86
C HIS A 90 3.39 -10.61 -13.87
N GLN A 91 3.33 -10.31 -12.61
CA GLN A 91 3.89 -11.08 -11.51
C GLN A 91 2.92 -11.08 -10.32
N LYS A 92 2.99 -12.11 -9.49
CA LYS A 92 2.24 -12.19 -8.25
C LYS A 92 3.17 -12.06 -7.05
N VAL A 93 2.80 -11.23 -6.07
CA VAL A 93 3.58 -11.06 -4.85
C VAL A 93 3.57 -12.36 -4.04
N TYR A 94 4.75 -12.96 -3.86
CA TYR A 94 4.95 -14.18 -3.09
C TYR A 94 5.32 -13.90 -1.65
N SER A 95 6.22 -12.94 -1.41
CA SER A 95 6.63 -12.52 -0.07
C SER A 95 7.03 -11.05 -0.04
N ILE A 96 6.97 -10.47 1.15
CA ILE A 96 7.44 -9.13 1.43
C ILE A 96 8.55 -9.24 2.47
N VAL A 97 9.71 -8.69 2.18
CA VAL A 97 10.90 -8.79 3.03
C VAL A 97 11.35 -7.41 3.47
N PHE A 98 11.57 -7.25 4.76
CA PHE A 98 12.12 -6.03 5.36
C PHE A 98 13.61 -6.17 5.59
N SER A 99 14.36 -5.11 5.29
CA SER A 99 15.81 -5.03 5.50
C SER A 99 16.17 -3.65 6.09
N GLN A 100 17.43 -3.47 6.46
CA GLN A 100 17.92 -2.16 6.92
C GLN A 100 17.81 -1.05 5.85
N SER A 101 17.83 -1.42 4.56
CA SER A 101 17.78 -0.49 3.42
C SER A 101 16.36 -0.22 2.91
N GLY A 102 15.32 -0.75 3.57
CA GLY A 102 13.93 -0.66 3.14
C GLY A 102 13.27 -2.03 3.00
N TRP A 103 12.24 -2.11 2.21
CA TRP A 103 11.54 -3.36 1.93
C TRP A 103 11.57 -3.70 0.44
N PHE A 104 11.35 -4.97 0.13
CA PHE A 104 11.17 -5.42 -1.24
C PHE A 104 10.16 -6.55 -1.31
N VAL A 105 9.54 -6.72 -2.46
CA VAL A 105 8.67 -7.85 -2.75
C VAL A 105 9.42 -8.88 -3.59
N GLN A 106 9.25 -10.15 -3.23
CA GLN A 106 9.63 -11.27 -4.07
C GLN A 106 8.40 -11.75 -4.82
N CYS A 107 8.55 -11.93 -6.11
CA CYS A 107 7.48 -12.38 -6.99
C CYS A 107 7.62 -13.87 -7.30
N ASP A 108 6.58 -14.42 -7.88
CA ASP A 108 6.35 -15.84 -8.14
C ASP A 108 7.62 -16.62 -8.52
N LYS A 109 7.88 -17.69 -7.78
CA LYS A 109 8.99 -18.60 -8.08
C LYS A 109 8.78 -19.41 -9.36
N ASP A 110 7.51 -19.60 -9.73
CA ASP A 110 7.10 -20.47 -10.83
C ASP A 110 6.83 -19.71 -12.14
N SER A 111 7.12 -18.41 -12.16
CA SER A 111 7.00 -17.63 -13.39
C SER A 111 8.03 -18.12 -14.41
N ILE A 112 7.54 -18.68 -15.51
CA ILE A 112 8.36 -19.08 -16.67
C ILE A 112 9.08 -17.91 -17.34
N TYR A 113 8.63 -16.65 -17.06
CA TYR A 113 9.16 -15.44 -17.69
C TYR A 113 10.24 -14.75 -16.89
N ALA A 114 10.23 -14.85 -15.57
CA ALA A 114 11.24 -14.26 -14.70
C ALA A 114 11.13 -14.86 -13.29
N PRO A 115 11.70 -16.05 -13.03
CA PRO A 115 11.68 -16.62 -11.68
C PRO A 115 12.46 -15.74 -10.72
N ASN A 116 11.92 -15.57 -9.51
CA ASN A 116 12.54 -14.79 -8.42
C ASN A 116 12.74 -13.28 -8.73
N VAL A 117 11.80 -12.66 -9.41
CA VAL A 117 11.83 -11.20 -9.60
C VAL A 117 11.73 -10.50 -8.25
N ILE A 118 12.66 -9.59 -8.00
CA ILE A 118 12.66 -8.72 -6.82
C ILE A 118 12.24 -7.31 -7.27
N CYS A 119 11.27 -6.73 -6.56
CA CYS A 119 10.83 -5.36 -6.76
C CYS A 119 11.08 -4.58 -5.48
N VAL A 120 12.04 -3.64 -5.52
CA VAL A 120 12.40 -2.83 -4.35
C VAL A 120 11.47 -1.63 -4.21
N ASP A 121 11.30 -1.15 -2.99
CA ASP A 121 10.39 -0.05 -2.63
C ASP A 121 10.66 1.23 -3.43
N VAL A 122 11.93 1.63 -3.54
CA VAL A 122 12.35 2.83 -4.27
C VAL A 122 12.06 2.79 -5.78
N GLU A 123 11.76 1.62 -6.33
CA GLU A 123 11.39 1.43 -7.73
C GLU A 123 9.89 1.46 -7.98
N TYR A 124 9.06 1.50 -6.92
CA TYR A 124 7.62 1.62 -7.04
C TYR A 124 7.24 2.91 -7.80
N GLY A 125 6.35 2.79 -8.77
CA GLY A 125 5.97 3.89 -9.65
C GLY A 125 6.99 4.28 -10.73
N THR A 126 8.14 3.56 -10.81
CA THR A 126 9.17 3.75 -11.83
C THR A 126 9.40 2.52 -12.68
N THR A 127 9.63 1.37 -12.07
CA THR A 127 9.86 0.11 -12.77
C THR A 127 8.82 -0.96 -12.49
N TRP A 128 8.03 -0.80 -11.42
CA TRP A 128 6.93 -1.70 -11.12
C TRP A 128 5.70 -0.95 -10.57
N PHE A 129 4.51 -1.47 -10.82
CA PHE A 129 3.22 -0.81 -10.67
C PHE A 129 2.16 -1.82 -10.20
N LEU A 130 1.03 -1.30 -9.71
CA LEU A 130 -0.11 -2.12 -9.28
C LEU A 130 -1.09 -2.41 -10.42
N THR A 131 -1.05 -1.64 -11.50
CA THR A 131 -1.91 -1.83 -12.66
C THR A 131 -1.10 -1.95 -13.95
N HIS A 132 -1.64 -2.70 -14.90
CA HIS A 132 -1.04 -2.87 -16.22
C HIS A 132 -0.99 -1.54 -16.98
N GLU A 133 -2.04 -0.74 -16.85
CA GLU A 133 -2.19 0.55 -17.52
C GLU A 133 -1.11 1.56 -17.09
N GLU A 134 -0.80 1.61 -15.79
CA GLU A 134 0.28 2.47 -15.26
C GLU A 134 1.64 2.05 -15.82
N ALA A 135 1.90 0.73 -15.84
CA ALA A 135 3.15 0.19 -16.38
C ALA A 135 3.28 0.46 -17.88
N GLU A 136 2.23 0.27 -18.66
CA GLU A 136 2.27 0.56 -20.11
C GLU A 136 2.45 2.06 -20.38
N LYS A 137 1.72 2.92 -19.68
CA LYS A 137 1.89 4.38 -19.80
C LYS A 137 3.33 4.79 -19.52
N LYS A 138 3.92 4.24 -18.44
CA LYS A 138 5.31 4.53 -18.11
C LYS A 138 6.28 4.01 -19.16
N LEU A 139 6.04 2.83 -19.70
CA LEU A 139 6.84 2.25 -20.78
C LEU A 139 6.81 3.12 -22.04
N GLU A 140 5.66 3.70 -22.41
CA GLU A 140 5.55 4.64 -23.54
C GLU A 140 6.30 5.95 -23.30
N GLU A 141 6.27 6.47 -22.06
CA GLU A 141 7.07 7.63 -21.68
C GLU A 141 8.57 7.39 -21.83
N MET A 142 9.05 6.18 -21.52
CA MET A 142 10.46 5.78 -21.62
C MET A 142 10.95 5.56 -23.07
N LYS A 143 10.05 5.52 -24.05
CA LYS A 143 10.39 5.37 -25.48
C LYS A 143 10.65 6.73 -26.17
N LYS A 144 10.24 7.83 -25.55
CA LYS A 144 10.42 9.20 -26.04
C LYS A 144 11.79 9.75 -25.65
#